data_a694022a2177f3d9cc755d942ca24231
#
_entry.id   a694022a2177f3d9cc755d942ca24231
#
_cell.length_a   1.000
_cell.length_b   1.000
_cell.length_c   1.000
_cell.angle_alpha   90.00
_cell.angle_beta   90.00
_cell.angle_gamma   90.00
#
_symmetry.space_group_name_H-M   'P 1'
#
loop_
_entity.id
_entity.type
_entity.pdbx_description
1 polymer ?
#
loop_
_entity_poly.entity_id
_entity_poly.type
_entity_poly.pdbx_seq_one_letter_code
_entity_poly.pdbx_strand_id
1 'polypeptide(L)'
;ADSGEKISGNGTDLTLNSGADINLTATTDVNIPSGVGVTFGDDGEKIEGDGTDLTIASSAKINLTATSDVHIPNNVGIVFGGDSEKIEGDGTDLTISANNLTVDAAADINLDADGADVNIKDGGTTILSFTNSSSDAVVTAGVQDKDIIFKGDDGGAAVTSLTLDMSNAGAAIFSAAAYNAEVALTDASTISWNAITQPVAKVTLGANRTLGAASGGVAGAFISLLIIQDGTGSRTVTFNAAYEFKDDTAPTLTTTAAKGDLFVFRYNGSKWLEVGRNLNLTLS
;
A
#
# COMPACT_ATOMS: atom_id res chain seq x y z
N ALA A 1 -61.10 -36.71 24.33
CA ALA A 1 -60.23 -35.63 23.85
C ALA A 1 -60.17 -34.57 24.92
N ASP A 2 -58.97 -34.13 25.27
CA ASP A 2 -58.74 -33.00 26.17
C ASP A 2 -59.38 -31.75 25.54
N SER A 3 -59.98 -30.85 26.36
CA SER A 3 -60.74 -29.70 25.89
C SER A 3 -59.87 -28.62 25.18
N GLY A 4 -58.54 -28.85 25.09
CA GLY A 4 -57.58 -27.99 24.43
C GLY A 4 -57.32 -28.32 22.96
N GLU A 5 -57.68 -29.53 22.50
CA GLU A 5 -57.39 -30.03 21.12
C GLU A 5 -58.65 -30.14 20.33
N LYS A 6 -58.82 -29.34 19.27
CA LYS A 6 -60.00 -29.35 18.43
C LYS A 6 -59.74 -28.88 17.00
N ILE A 7 -60.56 -29.30 16.10
CA ILE A 7 -60.74 -28.71 14.77
C ILE A 7 -62.10 -28.02 14.78
N SER A 8 -62.13 -26.73 14.47
CA SER A 8 -63.33 -25.93 14.42
C SER A 8 -63.34 -24.94 13.28
N GLY A 9 -64.52 -24.69 12.70
CA GLY A 9 -64.73 -23.70 11.64
C GLY A 9 -65.86 -22.75 12.06
N ASN A 10 -65.76 -21.48 11.68
CA ASN A 10 -66.78 -20.43 11.91
C ASN A 10 -67.48 -20.00 10.61
N GLY A 11 -67.24 -20.70 9.52
CA GLY A 11 -67.75 -20.38 8.16
C GLY A 11 -66.76 -19.50 7.37
N THR A 12 -65.73 -18.99 8.01
CA THR A 12 -64.67 -18.21 7.38
C THR A 12 -63.29 -18.86 7.63
N ASP A 13 -62.99 -19.24 8.87
CA ASP A 13 -61.71 -19.80 9.29
C ASP A 13 -61.84 -21.26 9.73
N LEU A 14 -60.85 -22.05 9.44
CA LEU A 14 -60.62 -23.37 10.02
C LEU A 14 -59.52 -23.26 11.08
N THR A 15 -59.84 -23.55 12.33
CA THR A 15 -58.92 -23.44 13.46
C THR A 15 -58.55 -24.85 13.95
N LEU A 16 -57.22 -25.14 14.00
CA LEU A 16 -56.65 -26.29 14.67
C LEU A 16 -55.98 -25.81 15.96
N ASN A 17 -56.51 -26.26 17.09
CA ASN A 17 -55.91 -25.96 18.40
C ASN A 17 -55.23 -27.22 18.94
N SER A 18 -54.01 -27.07 19.40
CA SER A 18 -53.25 -28.10 20.11
C SER A 18 -52.64 -27.49 21.37
N GLY A 19 -52.60 -28.26 22.47
CA GLY A 19 -51.92 -27.90 23.71
C GLY A 19 -50.38 -28.03 23.60
N ALA A 20 -49.88 -28.58 22.51
CA ALA A 20 -48.46 -28.74 22.21
C ALA A 20 -48.22 -28.42 20.71
N ASP A 21 -47.66 -29.36 19.93
CA ASP A 21 -47.37 -29.20 18.52
C ASP A 21 -48.53 -29.61 17.63
N ILE A 22 -48.62 -29.04 16.42
CA ILE A 22 -49.41 -29.53 15.31
C ILE A 22 -48.45 -30.20 14.32
N ASN A 23 -48.49 -31.55 14.24
CA ASN A 23 -47.65 -32.30 13.33
C ASN A 23 -48.46 -32.62 12.06
N LEU A 24 -48.03 -32.01 10.94
CA LEU A 24 -48.59 -32.29 9.62
C LEU A 24 -47.69 -33.35 8.94
N THR A 25 -48.13 -34.59 8.85
CA THR A 25 -47.38 -35.68 8.22
C THR A 25 -47.96 -35.97 6.84
N ALA A 26 -47.34 -35.50 5.79
CA ALA A 26 -47.69 -35.76 4.41
C ALA A 26 -46.68 -36.70 3.76
N THR A 27 -47.13 -37.59 2.85
CA THR A 27 -46.22 -38.48 2.10
C THR A 27 -45.54 -37.76 0.93
N THR A 28 -46.06 -36.63 0.50
CA THR A 28 -45.45 -35.76 -0.51
C THR A 28 -45.27 -34.35 0.04
N ASP A 29 -46.26 -33.48 -0.10
CA ASP A 29 -46.16 -32.06 0.22
C ASP A 29 -47.34 -31.56 1.03
N VAL A 30 -47.18 -30.48 1.80
CA VAL A 30 -48.21 -29.58 2.31
C VAL A 30 -48.34 -28.43 1.34
N ASN A 31 -49.34 -28.44 0.48
CA ASN A 31 -49.53 -27.45 -0.59
C ASN A 31 -50.13 -26.16 -0.03
N ILE A 32 -49.39 -25.06 -0.20
CA ILE A 32 -49.86 -23.70 0.02
C ILE A 32 -50.12 -23.10 -1.38
N PRO A 33 -51.33 -22.66 -1.73
CA PRO A 33 -51.64 -22.09 -3.03
C PRO A 33 -50.87 -20.81 -3.33
N SER A 34 -50.69 -20.45 -4.60
CA SER A 34 -50.11 -19.17 -5.04
C SER A 34 -50.84 -17.99 -4.41
N GLY A 35 -50.11 -17.02 -3.92
CA GLY A 35 -50.64 -15.85 -3.22
C GLY A 35 -51.17 -16.14 -1.81
N VAL A 36 -50.92 -17.33 -1.25
CA VAL A 36 -51.22 -17.71 0.12
C VAL A 36 -49.90 -18.00 0.83
N GLY A 37 -49.70 -17.42 1.99
CA GLY A 37 -48.48 -17.57 2.78
C GLY A 37 -48.68 -18.28 4.12
N VAL A 38 -47.58 -18.64 4.75
CA VAL A 38 -47.50 -19.00 6.17
C VAL A 38 -47.04 -17.78 6.93
N THR A 39 -47.88 -17.22 7.80
CA THR A 39 -47.56 -16.02 8.62
C THR A 39 -47.02 -16.43 10.00
N PHE A 40 -46.17 -15.59 10.57
CA PHE A 40 -45.57 -15.77 11.89
C PHE A 40 -45.90 -14.53 12.75
N GLY A 41 -47.11 -14.52 13.31
CA GLY A 41 -47.64 -13.40 14.11
C GLY A 41 -48.59 -12.53 13.33
N ASP A 42 -48.17 -11.76 12.39
CA ASP A 42 -48.97 -10.93 11.50
C ASP A 42 -48.46 -10.97 10.05
N ASP A 43 -49.08 -10.21 9.13
CA ASP A 43 -48.76 -10.21 7.71
C ASP A 43 -47.37 -9.62 7.39
N GLY A 44 -46.69 -9.04 8.36
CA GLY A 44 -45.34 -8.49 8.21
C GLY A 44 -44.23 -9.56 8.19
N GLU A 45 -44.50 -10.72 8.80
CA GLU A 45 -43.60 -11.88 8.85
C GLU A 45 -44.23 -13.08 8.16
N LYS A 46 -43.80 -13.41 6.95
CA LYS A 46 -44.37 -14.52 6.17
C LYS A 46 -43.39 -15.17 5.21
N ILE A 47 -43.75 -16.41 4.81
CA ILE A 47 -43.21 -17.11 3.65
C ILE A 47 -44.34 -17.33 2.65
N GLU A 48 -44.23 -16.79 1.44
CA GLU A 48 -45.29 -16.80 0.44
C GLU A 48 -44.72 -17.00 -0.97
N GLY A 49 -45.36 -17.84 -1.80
CA GLY A 49 -45.04 -18.01 -3.19
C GLY A 49 -46.14 -17.46 -4.10
N ASP A 50 -45.78 -16.72 -5.15
CA ASP A 50 -46.74 -16.15 -6.13
C ASP A 50 -46.87 -16.99 -7.42
N GLY A 51 -46.17 -18.10 -7.48
CA GLY A 51 -46.07 -19.00 -8.66
C GLY A 51 -44.83 -18.76 -9.51
N THR A 52 -44.04 -17.72 -9.19
CA THR A 52 -42.77 -17.38 -9.82
C THR A 52 -41.69 -17.30 -8.76
N ASP A 53 -41.89 -16.45 -7.73
CA ASP A 53 -40.93 -16.15 -6.69
C ASP A 53 -41.39 -16.72 -5.33
N LEU A 54 -40.42 -17.09 -4.49
CA LEU A 54 -40.63 -17.38 -3.08
C LEU A 54 -40.13 -16.18 -2.27
N THR A 55 -41.03 -15.51 -1.58
CA THR A 55 -40.73 -14.37 -0.71
C THR A 55 -40.66 -14.80 0.75
N ILE A 56 -39.59 -14.46 1.44
CA ILE A 56 -39.46 -14.49 2.89
C ILE A 56 -39.47 -13.05 3.36
N ALA A 57 -40.55 -12.60 3.98
CA ALA A 57 -40.73 -11.23 4.45
C ALA A 57 -40.59 -11.16 5.97
N SER A 58 -39.98 -10.07 6.45
CA SER A 58 -39.90 -9.73 7.85
C SER A 58 -39.96 -8.21 8.04
N SER A 59 -40.72 -7.73 9.03
CA SER A 59 -40.81 -6.31 9.39
C SER A 59 -39.51 -5.75 10.02
N ALA A 60 -38.54 -6.65 10.40
CA ALA A 60 -37.26 -6.24 11.01
C ALA A 60 -36.08 -6.94 10.32
N LYS A 61 -35.70 -8.14 10.76
CA LYS A 61 -34.52 -8.87 10.28
C LYS A 61 -34.86 -10.30 9.91
N ILE A 62 -34.26 -10.82 8.86
CA ILE A 62 -34.20 -12.26 8.57
C ILE A 62 -32.88 -12.77 9.11
N ASN A 63 -32.90 -13.62 10.15
CA ASN A 63 -31.72 -14.25 10.72
C ASN A 63 -31.58 -15.66 10.16
N LEU A 64 -30.59 -15.88 9.32
CA LEU A 64 -30.23 -17.20 8.80
C LEU A 64 -29.14 -17.78 9.69
N THR A 65 -29.47 -18.78 10.52
CA THR A 65 -28.52 -19.47 11.40
C THR A 65 -28.33 -20.88 10.92
N ALA A 66 -27.16 -21.14 10.32
CA ALA A 66 -26.77 -22.48 9.86
C ALA A 66 -25.60 -22.99 10.73
N THR A 67 -25.54 -24.31 10.96
CA THR A 67 -24.41 -24.93 11.68
C THR A 67 -23.18 -25.16 10.76
N SER A 68 -23.35 -25.04 9.47
CA SER A 68 -22.28 -25.07 8.45
C SER A 68 -22.41 -23.82 7.57
N ASP A 69 -23.05 -23.91 6.42
CA ASP A 69 -23.06 -22.85 5.42
C ASP A 69 -24.47 -22.49 4.95
N VAL A 70 -24.66 -21.26 4.47
CA VAL A 70 -25.76 -20.88 3.59
C VAL A 70 -25.24 -21.03 2.15
N HIS A 71 -25.65 -22.11 1.49
CA HIS A 71 -25.18 -22.45 0.14
C HIS A 71 -25.90 -21.64 -0.93
N ILE A 72 -25.14 -20.89 -1.72
CA ILE A 72 -25.62 -20.21 -2.92
C ILE A 72 -25.06 -20.98 -4.12
N PRO A 73 -25.89 -21.54 -5.02
CA PRO A 73 -25.40 -22.29 -6.18
C PRO A 73 -24.59 -21.44 -7.16
N ASN A 74 -23.80 -22.11 -8.03
CA ASN A 74 -23.06 -21.41 -9.09
C ASN A 74 -24.02 -20.62 -9.99
N ASN A 75 -23.62 -19.45 -10.42
CA ASN A 75 -24.39 -18.51 -11.25
C ASN A 75 -25.70 -18.02 -10.60
N VAL A 76 -25.77 -18.13 -9.27
CA VAL A 76 -26.80 -17.51 -8.43
C VAL A 76 -26.12 -16.56 -7.48
N GLY A 77 -26.54 -15.31 -7.47
CA GLY A 77 -25.91 -14.24 -6.66
C GLY A 77 -26.80 -13.76 -5.53
N ILE A 78 -26.20 -13.02 -4.61
CA ILE A 78 -26.92 -12.16 -3.65
C ILE A 78 -26.94 -10.76 -4.27
N VAL A 79 -28.13 -10.25 -4.55
CA VAL A 79 -28.39 -8.96 -5.21
C VAL A 79 -28.73 -7.90 -4.17
N PHE A 80 -28.20 -6.69 -4.33
CA PHE A 80 -28.46 -5.53 -3.46
C PHE A 80 -29.18 -4.44 -4.25
N GLY A 81 -30.52 -4.52 -4.29
CA GLY A 81 -31.38 -3.54 -4.97
C GLY A 81 -31.63 -3.82 -6.45
N GLY A 82 -30.63 -4.09 -7.25
CA GLY A 82 -30.76 -4.40 -8.68
C GLY A 82 -29.60 -5.25 -9.19
N ASP A 83 -29.76 -5.84 -10.37
CA ASP A 83 -28.80 -6.83 -10.95
C ASP A 83 -27.39 -6.28 -11.19
N SER A 84 -27.21 -4.95 -11.13
CA SER A 84 -25.90 -4.30 -11.27
C SER A 84 -25.03 -4.34 -10.02
N GLU A 85 -25.66 -4.62 -8.84
CA GLU A 85 -24.93 -4.73 -7.57
C GLU A 85 -25.17 -6.11 -6.97
N LYS A 86 -24.16 -6.98 -7.07
CA LYS A 86 -24.24 -8.36 -6.59
C LYS A 86 -22.92 -8.98 -6.20
N ILE A 87 -23.02 -10.04 -5.41
CA ILE A 87 -21.92 -10.98 -5.14
C ILE A 87 -22.33 -12.31 -5.75
N GLU A 88 -21.53 -12.82 -6.70
CA GLU A 88 -21.85 -14.03 -7.45
C GLU A 88 -20.61 -14.88 -7.72
N GLY A 89 -20.72 -16.20 -7.54
CA GLY A 89 -19.68 -17.16 -7.89
C GLY A 89 -20.12 -18.06 -9.05
N ASP A 90 -19.23 -18.35 -9.99
CA ASP A 90 -19.48 -19.25 -11.14
C ASP A 90 -18.90 -20.67 -10.95
N GLY A 91 -18.29 -20.93 -9.79
CA GLY A 91 -17.62 -22.19 -9.46
C GLY A 91 -16.11 -22.13 -9.64
N THR A 92 -15.60 -21.05 -10.21
CA THR A 92 -14.17 -20.74 -10.37
C THR A 92 -13.82 -19.40 -9.75
N ASP A 93 -14.60 -18.38 -10.09
CA ASP A 93 -14.37 -17.00 -9.67
C ASP A 93 -15.51 -16.48 -8.79
N LEU A 94 -15.19 -15.66 -7.80
CA LEU A 94 -16.14 -14.86 -7.04
C LEU A 94 -16.05 -13.42 -7.53
N THR A 95 -17.15 -12.88 -8.04
CA THR A 95 -17.24 -11.52 -8.54
C THR A 95 -18.11 -10.64 -7.62
N ILE A 96 -17.61 -9.46 -7.28
CA ILE A 96 -18.38 -8.39 -6.64
C ILE A 96 -18.61 -7.31 -7.70
N SER A 97 -19.86 -7.14 -8.13
CA SER A 97 -20.27 -6.12 -9.10
C SER A 97 -20.95 -4.96 -8.37
N ALA A 98 -20.53 -3.75 -8.64
CA ALA A 98 -21.12 -2.53 -8.09
C ALA A 98 -20.75 -1.33 -8.97
N ASN A 99 -21.59 -0.27 -8.95
CA ASN A 99 -21.21 1.02 -9.54
C ASN A 99 -20.03 1.65 -8.80
N ASN A 100 -20.04 1.58 -7.46
CA ASN A 100 -18.93 1.97 -6.60
C ASN A 100 -18.79 0.93 -5.49
N LEU A 101 -17.59 0.41 -5.31
CA LEU A 101 -17.24 -0.46 -4.19
C LEU A 101 -16.39 0.30 -3.20
N THR A 102 -16.86 0.47 -1.96
CA THR A 102 -16.07 0.98 -0.84
C THR A 102 -15.76 -0.16 0.11
N VAL A 103 -14.49 -0.38 0.40
CA VAL A 103 -14.03 -1.31 1.43
C VAL A 103 -13.53 -0.46 2.60
N ASP A 104 -14.32 -0.39 3.69
CA ASP A 104 -14.00 0.37 4.90
C ASP A 104 -13.77 -0.61 6.05
N ALA A 105 -12.54 -0.72 6.49
CA ALA A 105 -12.13 -1.62 7.56
C ALA A 105 -11.60 -0.83 8.75
N ALA A 106 -12.08 -1.14 9.96
CA ALA A 106 -11.60 -0.52 11.20
C ALA A 106 -10.18 -0.94 11.61
N ALA A 107 -9.62 -1.96 10.96
CA ALA A 107 -8.25 -2.42 11.11
C ALA A 107 -7.60 -2.54 9.73
N ASP A 108 -7.01 -3.67 9.41
CA ASP A 108 -6.24 -3.87 8.17
C ASP A 108 -7.12 -4.42 7.03
N ILE A 109 -6.75 -4.12 5.79
CA ILE A 109 -7.21 -4.80 4.59
C ILE A 109 -6.03 -5.66 4.09
N ASN A 110 -6.18 -6.99 4.15
CA ASN A 110 -5.19 -7.93 3.66
C ASN A 110 -5.65 -8.45 2.28
N LEU A 111 -4.82 -8.23 1.27
CA LEU A 111 -5.00 -8.79 -0.07
C LEU A 111 -3.95 -9.87 -0.25
N ASP A 112 -4.37 -11.13 -0.13
CA ASP A 112 -3.51 -12.31 -0.23
C ASP A 112 -3.83 -13.05 -1.52
N ALA A 113 -2.88 -13.07 -2.44
CA ALA A 113 -3.02 -13.69 -3.75
C ALA A 113 -1.94 -14.76 -3.94
N ASP A 114 -2.31 -16.03 -3.78
CA ASP A 114 -1.41 -17.19 -3.96
C ASP A 114 -0.75 -17.23 -5.35
N GLY A 115 -1.37 -16.60 -6.37
CA GLY A 115 -0.82 -16.41 -7.71
C GLY A 115 0.26 -15.34 -7.83
N ALA A 116 0.67 -14.73 -6.71
CA ALA A 116 1.67 -13.69 -6.55
C ALA A 116 1.25 -12.26 -6.98
N ASP A 117 0.17 -12.08 -7.75
CA ASP A 117 -0.19 -10.79 -8.35
C ASP A 117 -1.46 -10.18 -7.76
N VAL A 118 -1.41 -8.90 -7.37
CA VAL A 118 -2.57 -8.03 -7.16
C VAL A 118 -2.61 -7.03 -8.32
N ASN A 119 -3.60 -7.14 -9.19
CA ASN A 119 -3.72 -6.37 -10.42
C ASN A 119 -4.77 -5.25 -10.30
N ILE A 120 -4.39 -4.03 -10.69
CA ILE A 120 -5.29 -2.90 -10.90
C ILE A 120 -5.56 -2.78 -12.40
N LYS A 121 -6.84 -2.84 -12.78
CA LYS A 121 -7.27 -2.86 -14.19
C LYS A 121 -8.22 -1.70 -14.50
N ASP A 122 -8.18 -1.26 -15.75
CA ASP A 122 -9.15 -0.35 -16.35
C ASP A 122 -9.61 -0.95 -17.68
N GLY A 123 -10.94 -1.15 -17.84
CA GLY A 123 -11.51 -1.78 -19.02
C GLY A 123 -10.92 -3.15 -19.36
N GLY A 124 -10.54 -3.95 -18.35
CA GLY A 124 -9.89 -5.25 -18.51
C GLY A 124 -8.38 -5.22 -18.72
N THR A 125 -7.78 -4.06 -19.00
CA THR A 125 -6.34 -3.87 -19.18
C THR A 125 -5.67 -3.67 -17.84
N THR A 126 -4.64 -4.46 -17.50
CA THR A 126 -3.81 -4.23 -16.31
C THR A 126 -2.98 -2.95 -16.50
N ILE A 127 -3.22 -1.94 -15.67
CA ILE A 127 -2.45 -0.68 -15.67
C ILE A 127 -1.33 -0.69 -14.63
N LEU A 128 -1.54 -1.41 -13.52
CA LEU A 128 -0.54 -1.54 -12.46
C LEU A 128 -0.67 -2.93 -11.83
N SER A 129 0.46 -3.55 -11.49
CA SER A 129 0.48 -4.76 -10.67
C SER A 129 1.45 -4.64 -9.51
N PHE A 130 1.10 -5.29 -8.40
CA PHE A 130 1.99 -5.59 -7.29
C PHE A 130 2.26 -7.08 -7.31
N THR A 131 3.53 -7.45 -7.43
CA THR A 131 3.95 -8.86 -7.61
C THR A 131 4.97 -9.25 -6.56
N ASN A 132 4.85 -10.47 -6.01
CA ASN A 132 5.93 -11.10 -5.26
C ASN A 132 6.84 -11.87 -6.23
N SER A 133 8.09 -11.43 -6.39
CA SER A 133 9.09 -12.14 -7.20
C SER A 133 10.28 -12.52 -6.33
N SER A 134 10.39 -13.79 -5.97
CA SER A 134 11.48 -14.31 -5.11
C SER A 134 11.65 -13.55 -3.81
N SER A 135 10.54 -13.14 -3.18
CA SER A 135 10.43 -12.31 -1.97
C SER A 135 10.71 -10.81 -2.19
N ASP A 136 10.96 -10.38 -3.40
CA ASP A 136 10.98 -8.95 -3.73
C ASP A 136 9.56 -8.44 -4.00
N ALA A 137 9.26 -7.26 -3.49
CA ALA A 137 8.03 -6.53 -3.81
C ALA A 137 8.25 -5.74 -5.11
N VAL A 138 7.59 -6.17 -6.19
CA VAL A 138 7.70 -5.57 -7.52
C VAL A 138 6.44 -4.76 -7.84
N VAL A 139 6.63 -3.53 -8.33
CA VAL A 139 5.57 -2.67 -8.84
C VAL A 139 5.79 -2.48 -10.34
N THR A 140 4.81 -2.87 -11.15
CA THR A 140 4.94 -2.88 -12.62
C THR A 140 3.87 -2.02 -13.28
N ALA A 141 4.26 -1.11 -14.18
CA ALA A 141 3.36 -0.50 -15.16
C ALA A 141 2.99 -1.56 -16.21
N GLY A 142 1.70 -1.93 -16.29
CA GLY A 142 1.24 -3.03 -17.13
C GLY A 142 1.10 -2.70 -18.61
N VAL A 143 1.19 -1.42 -19.00
CA VAL A 143 1.01 -0.98 -20.39
C VAL A 143 2.35 -0.51 -20.96
N GLN A 144 2.68 -0.99 -22.16
CA GLN A 144 3.93 -0.65 -22.85
C GLN A 144 4.11 0.87 -22.97
N ASP A 145 5.32 1.35 -22.69
CA ASP A 145 5.73 2.76 -22.80
C ASP A 145 4.90 3.72 -21.92
N LYS A 146 4.23 3.21 -20.86
CA LYS A 146 3.52 4.01 -19.87
C LYS A 146 4.25 4.04 -18.55
N ASP A 147 4.25 5.21 -17.94
CA ASP A 147 5.09 5.57 -16.81
C ASP A 147 4.42 5.28 -15.47
N ILE A 148 5.24 5.13 -14.43
CA ILE A 148 4.78 5.26 -13.04
C ILE A 148 5.03 6.70 -12.61
N ILE A 149 3.97 7.42 -12.26
CA ILE A 149 4.01 8.84 -11.94
C ILE A 149 3.52 9.07 -10.51
N PHE A 150 4.36 9.70 -9.70
CA PHE A 150 4.01 10.13 -8.34
C PHE A 150 3.60 11.59 -8.35
N LYS A 151 2.37 11.86 -7.93
CA LYS A 151 1.79 13.20 -7.83
C LYS A 151 1.38 13.52 -6.41
N GLY A 152 1.35 14.80 -6.09
CA GLY A 152 0.86 15.33 -4.83
C GLY A 152 0.16 16.65 -5.04
N ASP A 153 -0.18 17.30 -3.93
CA ASP A 153 -0.75 18.65 -3.89
C ASP A 153 0.20 19.57 -3.13
N ASP A 154 0.49 20.74 -3.69
CA ASP A 154 1.27 21.79 -3.03
C ASP A 154 0.43 23.08 -3.01
N GLY A 155 -0.18 23.33 -1.86
CA GLY A 155 -0.99 24.52 -1.63
C GLY A 155 -2.25 24.63 -2.52
N GLY A 156 -2.87 23.50 -2.88
CA GLY A 156 -4.05 23.42 -3.76
C GLY A 156 -3.73 23.25 -5.24
N ALA A 157 -2.44 23.13 -5.61
CA ALA A 157 -1.99 22.88 -6.97
C ALA A 157 -1.44 21.45 -7.13
N ALA A 158 -1.93 20.72 -8.12
CA ALA A 158 -1.41 19.39 -8.41
C ALA A 158 0.04 19.46 -8.94
N VAL A 159 0.96 18.75 -8.29
CA VAL A 159 2.36 18.65 -8.70
C VAL A 159 2.75 17.21 -9.00
N THR A 160 3.61 17.03 -10.01
CA THR A 160 4.32 15.77 -10.24
C THR A 160 5.64 15.85 -9.50
N SER A 161 5.96 14.88 -8.66
CA SER A 161 7.23 14.83 -7.90
C SER A 161 8.26 13.93 -8.58
N LEU A 162 7.85 12.77 -9.06
CA LEU A 162 8.71 11.77 -9.69
C LEU A 162 7.98 11.10 -10.84
N THR A 163 8.65 10.92 -11.96
CA THR A 163 8.23 10.04 -13.05
C THR A 163 9.30 8.98 -13.27
N LEU A 164 8.88 7.71 -13.32
CA LEU A 164 9.69 6.62 -13.83
C LEU A 164 9.29 6.40 -15.29
N ASP A 165 10.10 6.92 -16.20
CA ASP A 165 9.84 6.95 -17.65
C ASP A 165 10.24 5.62 -18.29
N MET A 166 9.23 4.75 -18.54
CA MET A 166 9.47 3.41 -19.09
C MET A 166 9.81 3.46 -20.58
N SER A 167 9.39 4.49 -21.31
CA SER A 167 9.76 4.70 -22.71
C SER A 167 11.22 5.08 -22.89
N ASN A 168 11.87 5.55 -21.81
CA ASN A 168 13.27 5.98 -21.76
C ASN A 168 14.10 5.10 -20.81
N ALA A 169 13.98 3.79 -20.96
CA ALA A 169 14.73 2.78 -20.20
C ALA A 169 14.55 2.88 -18.67
N GLY A 170 13.40 3.36 -18.19
CA GLY A 170 13.12 3.50 -16.76
C GLY A 170 13.84 4.67 -16.10
N ALA A 171 14.16 5.72 -16.86
CA ALA A 171 14.78 6.92 -16.31
C ALA A 171 13.92 7.55 -15.19
N ALA A 172 14.56 7.90 -14.08
CA ALA A 172 13.90 8.61 -13.00
C ALA A 172 14.02 10.12 -13.22
N ILE A 173 12.87 10.79 -13.37
CA ILE A 173 12.78 12.24 -13.62
C ILE A 173 12.16 12.90 -12.38
N PHE A 174 12.94 13.70 -11.67
CA PHE A 174 12.48 14.54 -10.57
C PHE A 174 12.06 15.91 -11.12
N SER A 175 10.85 16.35 -10.82
CA SER A 175 10.34 17.65 -11.29
C SER A 175 10.90 18.83 -10.49
N ALA A 176 11.54 18.57 -9.36
CA ALA A 176 12.24 19.51 -8.53
C ALA A 176 13.63 18.95 -8.15
N ALA A 177 14.40 19.68 -7.35
CA ALA A 177 15.72 19.24 -6.92
C ALA A 177 15.63 17.92 -6.12
N ALA A 178 16.39 16.92 -6.55
CA ALA A 178 16.72 15.75 -5.74
C ALA A 178 17.99 16.06 -4.95
N TYR A 179 17.92 16.10 -3.63
CA TYR A 179 19.08 16.42 -2.78
C TYR A 179 19.21 15.43 -1.62
N ASN A 180 20.46 15.25 -1.21
CA ASN A 180 20.76 14.56 0.05
C ASN A 180 20.92 15.61 1.15
N ALA A 181 20.32 15.38 2.30
CA ALA A 181 20.49 16.25 3.46
C ALA A 181 21.96 16.29 3.89
N GLU A 182 22.49 17.49 4.15
CA GLU A 182 23.84 17.65 4.65
C GLU A 182 23.93 17.13 6.10
N VAL A 183 24.91 16.29 6.38
CA VAL A 183 25.15 15.69 7.70
C VAL A 183 26.44 16.22 8.30
N ALA A 184 26.38 16.64 9.57
CA ALA A 184 27.58 16.99 10.32
C ALA A 184 28.30 15.74 10.80
N LEU A 185 29.55 15.53 10.35
CA LEU A 185 30.42 14.47 10.85
C LEU A 185 30.96 14.83 12.24
N THR A 186 31.22 13.82 13.06
CA THR A 186 31.81 14.00 14.37
C THR A 186 33.27 14.41 14.22
N ASP A 187 33.66 15.54 14.84
CA ASP A 187 35.05 15.97 14.93
C ASP A 187 35.81 15.09 15.93
N ALA A 188 36.50 14.07 15.46
CA ALA A 188 37.30 13.14 16.21
C ALA A 188 38.75 13.10 15.68
N SER A 189 39.67 12.50 16.43
CA SER A 189 41.07 12.36 15.98
C SER A 189 41.19 11.73 14.61
N THR A 190 40.30 10.72 14.34
CA THR A 190 40.02 10.18 12.99
C THR A 190 38.53 10.42 12.72
N ILE A 191 38.23 11.21 11.71
CA ILE A 191 36.86 11.49 11.26
C ILE A 191 36.37 10.28 10.45
N SER A 192 35.30 9.65 10.92
CA SER A 192 34.64 8.56 10.21
C SER A 192 33.57 9.12 9.30
N TRP A 193 33.46 8.57 8.09
CA TRP A 193 32.49 8.98 7.09
C TRP A 193 31.85 7.76 6.41
N ASN A 194 30.52 7.73 6.32
CA ASN A 194 29.78 6.70 5.60
C ASN A 194 29.18 7.31 4.32
N ALA A 195 29.69 6.91 3.17
CA ALA A 195 29.31 7.48 1.87
C ALA A 195 27.85 7.22 1.47
N ILE A 196 27.23 6.11 1.96
CA ILE A 196 25.83 5.79 1.63
C ILE A 196 24.87 6.66 2.44
N THR A 197 25.10 6.78 3.75
CA THR A 197 24.15 7.46 4.65
C THR A 197 24.46 8.95 4.79
N GLN A 198 25.63 9.41 4.36
CA GLN A 198 26.14 10.78 4.51
C GLN A 198 26.83 11.28 3.22
N PRO A 199 26.17 11.17 2.04
CA PRO A 199 26.82 11.52 0.76
C PRO A 199 27.16 13.02 0.66
N VAL A 200 26.44 13.87 1.38
CA VAL A 200 26.72 15.30 1.54
C VAL A 200 27.02 15.55 3.01
N ALA A 201 28.25 15.91 3.32
CA ALA A 201 28.73 16.04 4.69
C ALA A 201 29.50 17.32 4.94
N LYS A 202 29.53 17.72 6.22
CA LYS A 202 30.41 18.78 6.72
C LYS A 202 31.07 18.37 8.02
N VAL A 203 32.20 19.00 8.32
CA VAL A 203 32.87 18.90 9.62
C VAL A 203 33.54 20.20 9.99
N THR A 204 33.36 20.65 11.23
CA THR A 204 34.14 21.77 11.79
C THR A 204 35.30 21.22 12.62
N LEU A 205 36.53 21.56 12.25
CA LEU A 205 37.74 21.06 12.88
C LEU A 205 38.03 21.79 14.16
N GLY A 206 38.01 21.10 15.30
CA GLY A 206 38.47 21.65 16.59
C GLY A 206 39.97 21.40 16.86
N ALA A 207 40.64 20.58 16.06
CA ALA A 207 42.08 20.29 16.10
C ALA A 207 42.56 19.73 14.76
N ASN A 208 43.85 19.37 14.66
CA ASN A 208 44.37 18.62 13.54
C ASN A 208 43.79 17.23 13.53
N ARG A 209 43.29 16.76 12.37
CA ARG A 209 42.54 15.51 12.24
C ARG A 209 43.06 14.60 11.10
N THR A 210 42.67 13.34 11.15
CA THR A 210 42.78 12.40 10.02
C THR A 210 41.40 12.20 9.46
N LEU A 211 41.18 12.37 8.16
CA LEU A 211 39.98 11.88 7.49
C LEU A 211 40.16 10.40 7.16
N GLY A 212 39.42 9.53 7.84
CA GLY A 212 39.40 8.09 7.59
C GLY A 212 38.86 7.75 6.18
N ALA A 213 39.13 6.55 5.70
CA ALA A 213 38.51 6.09 4.45
C ALA A 213 36.99 6.12 4.56
N ALA A 214 36.33 6.76 3.61
CA ALA A 214 34.85 6.71 3.57
C ALA A 214 34.39 5.28 3.26
N SER A 215 33.53 4.76 4.13
CA SER A 215 32.95 3.41 3.99
C SER A 215 31.72 3.41 3.08
N GLY A 216 31.30 2.23 2.61
CA GLY A 216 30.06 2.05 1.84
C GLY A 216 30.12 2.59 0.41
N GLY A 217 31.29 2.80 -0.16
CA GLY A 217 31.44 3.27 -1.53
C GLY A 217 30.90 2.27 -2.55
N VAL A 218 30.07 2.75 -3.48
CA VAL A 218 29.60 2.02 -4.67
C VAL A 218 30.22 2.68 -5.89
N ALA A 219 30.76 1.88 -6.82
CA ALA A 219 31.41 2.40 -8.03
C ALA A 219 30.48 3.34 -8.81
N GLY A 220 30.94 4.55 -9.08
CA GLY A 220 30.14 5.61 -9.70
C GLY A 220 29.51 6.60 -8.71
N ALA A 221 29.47 6.29 -7.40
CA ALA A 221 28.92 7.19 -6.39
C ALA A 221 29.74 8.49 -6.27
N PHE A 222 29.03 9.58 -6.04
CA PHE A 222 29.60 10.90 -5.72
C PHE A 222 29.31 11.27 -4.28
N ILE A 223 30.29 11.86 -3.61
CA ILE A 223 30.16 12.41 -2.26
C ILE A 223 30.81 13.78 -2.20
N SER A 224 30.32 14.62 -1.27
CA SER A 224 30.91 15.94 -1.01
C SER A 224 31.17 16.16 0.47
N LEU A 225 32.27 16.82 0.81
CA LEU A 225 32.67 17.16 2.16
C LEU A 225 33.07 18.64 2.26
N LEU A 226 32.37 19.37 3.12
CA LEU A 226 32.75 20.71 3.52
C LEU A 226 33.55 20.63 4.83
N ILE A 227 34.86 20.96 4.77
CA ILE A 227 35.74 21.04 5.93
C ILE A 227 35.80 22.49 6.37
N ILE A 228 35.46 22.76 7.62
CA ILE A 228 35.36 24.13 8.18
C ILE A 228 36.42 24.31 9.24
N GLN A 229 37.12 25.41 9.18
CA GLN A 229 38.01 25.86 10.26
C GLN A 229 37.19 26.37 11.45
N ASP A 230 37.61 26.05 12.68
CA ASP A 230 37.02 26.63 13.89
C ASP A 230 37.34 28.14 14.01
N GLY A 231 36.90 28.76 15.12
CA GLY A 231 37.19 30.15 15.41
C GLY A 231 38.68 30.46 15.65
N THR A 232 39.53 29.44 15.78
CA THR A 232 40.99 29.59 15.93
C THR A 232 41.71 29.50 14.59
N GLY A 233 41.26 28.60 13.70
CA GLY A 233 41.89 28.32 12.41
C GLY A 233 43.16 27.48 12.52
N SER A 234 43.91 27.40 11.43
CA SER A 234 45.17 26.66 11.30
C SER A 234 45.08 25.14 11.58
N ARG A 235 43.86 24.56 11.43
CA ARG A 235 43.64 23.13 11.56
C ARG A 235 44.01 22.41 10.25
N THR A 236 44.64 21.26 10.36
CA THR A 236 45.06 20.45 9.23
C THR A 236 44.27 19.11 9.17
N VAL A 237 44.14 18.54 7.97
CA VAL A 237 43.59 17.19 7.76
C VAL A 237 44.65 16.36 7.04
N THR A 238 44.94 15.17 7.60
CA THR A 238 45.63 14.11 6.88
C THR A 238 44.57 13.21 6.19
N PHE A 239 44.60 13.15 4.88
CA PHE A 239 43.69 12.31 4.14
C PHE A 239 44.16 10.86 4.12
N ASN A 240 43.24 9.90 4.30
CA ASN A 240 43.56 8.48 4.14
C ASN A 240 43.94 8.17 2.67
N ALA A 241 44.78 7.16 2.45
CA ALA A 241 45.21 6.73 1.12
C ALA A 241 44.05 6.23 0.21
N ALA A 242 42.84 6.06 0.74
CA ALA A 242 41.65 5.79 -0.06
C ALA A 242 41.21 7.00 -0.91
N TYR A 243 41.67 8.21 -0.60
CA TYR A 243 41.40 9.41 -1.40
C TYR A 243 42.57 9.65 -2.35
N GLU A 244 42.25 9.86 -3.63
CA GLU A 244 43.20 10.14 -4.67
C GLU A 244 43.04 11.55 -5.18
N PHE A 245 44.14 12.29 -5.25
CA PHE A 245 44.18 13.69 -5.62
C PHE A 245 44.99 13.88 -6.90
N LYS A 246 44.82 15.03 -7.53
CA LYS A 246 45.65 15.39 -8.69
C LYS A 246 47.12 15.34 -8.34
N ASP A 247 47.90 14.72 -9.21
CA ASP A 247 49.38 14.56 -9.11
C ASP A 247 49.82 13.87 -7.79
N ASP A 248 48.95 12.94 -7.26
CA ASP A 248 49.15 12.19 -6.00
C ASP A 248 49.43 13.10 -4.80
N THR A 249 48.98 14.36 -4.86
CA THR A 249 49.25 15.34 -3.83
C THR A 249 47.96 15.85 -3.14
N ALA A 250 47.80 15.51 -1.85
CA ALA A 250 46.72 16.03 -1.04
C ALA A 250 46.79 17.57 -0.89
N PRO A 251 45.67 18.27 -0.95
CA PRO A 251 45.66 19.73 -0.86
C PRO A 251 46.03 20.23 0.53
N THR A 252 46.65 21.42 0.56
CA THR A 252 46.78 22.17 1.79
C THR A 252 45.46 22.90 2.07
N LEU A 253 44.85 22.65 3.23
CA LEU A 253 43.64 23.35 3.65
C LEU A 253 43.85 24.81 3.92
N THR A 254 42.80 25.60 3.77
CA THR A 254 42.74 27.01 4.23
C THR A 254 42.95 27.05 5.73
N THR A 255 43.83 27.99 6.18
CA THR A 255 44.20 28.15 7.59
C THR A 255 43.39 29.25 8.29
N THR A 256 42.68 30.08 7.54
CA THR A 256 41.91 31.20 8.08
C THR A 256 40.71 30.71 8.90
N ALA A 257 40.54 31.23 10.09
CA ALA A 257 39.41 30.90 10.97
C ALA A 257 38.05 31.10 10.26
N ALA A 258 37.08 30.25 10.57
CA ALA A 258 35.70 30.23 10.03
C ALA A 258 35.59 30.13 8.51
N LYS A 259 36.66 29.82 7.79
CA LYS A 259 36.61 29.51 6.36
C LYS A 259 36.38 28.01 6.11
N GLY A 260 35.80 27.69 4.95
CA GLY A 260 35.52 26.32 4.54
C GLY A 260 36.26 25.93 3.25
N ASP A 261 36.56 24.65 3.15
CA ASP A 261 37.10 24.00 1.97
C ASP A 261 36.15 22.88 1.55
N LEU A 262 35.61 22.99 0.35
CA LEU A 262 34.68 22.02 -0.22
C LEU A 262 35.38 21.04 -1.15
N PHE A 263 35.18 19.76 -0.95
CA PHE A 263 35.70 18.65 -1.78
C PHE A 263 34.56 17.84 -2.38
N VAL A 264 34.74 17.38 -3.60
CA VAL A 264 33.84 16.42 -4.27
C VAL A 264 34.67 15.24 -4.74
N PHE A 265 34.22 14.03 -4.43
CA PHE A 265 34.87 12.79 -4.81
C PHE A 265 33.91 11.87 -5.57
N ARG A 266 34.47 11.06 -6.49
CA ARG A 266 33.79 9.95 -7.18
C ARG A 266 34.48 8.65 -6.84
N TYR A 267 33.71 7.62 -6.45
CA TYR A 267 34.27 6.30 -6.17
C TYR A 267 34.43 5.49 -7.47
N ASN A 268 35.61 4.88 -7.68
CA ASN A 268 35.89 4.05 -8.86
C ASN A 268 35.80 2.53 -8.60
N GLY A 269 35.36 2.13 -7.39
CA GLY A 269 35.36 0.74 -6.92
C GLY A 269 36.56 0.39 -6.01
N SER A 270 37.56 1.27 -5.93
CA SER A 270 38.78 1.09 -5.11
C SER A 270 39.17 2.33 -4.34
N LYS A 271 39.12 3.49 -4.98
CA LYS A 271 39.52 4.77 -4.42
C LYS A 271 38.46 5.87 -4.65
N TRP A 272 38.46 6.86 -3.79
CA TRP A 272 37.73 8.12 -3.91
C TRP A 272 38.56 9.11 -4.71
N LEU A 273 38.25 9.29 -5.98
CA LEU A 273 38.96 10.19 -6.89
C LEU A 273 38.42 11.62 -6.69
N GLU A 274 39.29 12.57 -6.47
CA GLU A 274 38.89 13.98 -6.43
C GLU A 274 38.36 14.43 -7.81
N VAL A 275 37.14 14.95 -7.82
CA VAL A 275 36.50 15.55 -9.01
C VAL A 275 36.75 17.05 -9.04
N GLY A 276 36.77 17.68 -7.86
CA GLY A 276 37.03 19.09 -7.73
C GLY A 276 37.06 19.55 -6.27
N ARG A 277 37.62 20.73 -6.07
CA ARG A 277 37.64 21.41 -4.77
C ARG A 277 37.51 22.92 -4.92
N ASN A 278 36.93 23.53 -3.92
CA ASN A 278 36.95 24.99 -3.74
C ASN A 278 37.47 25.31 -2.34
N LEU A 279 38.52 26.07 -2.29
CA LEU A 279 39.18 26.45 -1.02
C LEU A 279 38.85 27.86 -0.62
N ASN A 280 39.05 28.20 0.66
CA ASN A 280 38.90 29.52 1.22
C ASN A 280 37.49 30.14 1.06
N LEU A 281 36.48 29.33 1.20
CA LEU A 281 35.09 29.76 1.07
C LEU A 281 34.64 30.58 2.30
N THR A 282 33.92 31.65 2.06
CA THR A 282 33.20 32.41 3.12
C THR A 282 31.81 31.73 3.25
N LEU A 283 31.47 31.30 4.46
CA LEU A 283 30.28 30.50 4.72
C LEU A 283 29.10 31.30 5.30
N SER A 284 29.31 32.57 5.60
CA SER A 284 28.28 33.50 6.13
C SER A 284 28.57 34.92 5.70
#